data_e10a344af31c9ff4027fb55047621af6
#
_entry.id   e10a344af31c9ff4027fb55047621af6
#
_cell.length_a   1.000
_cell.length_b   1.000
_cell.length_c   1.000
_cell.angle_alpha   90.00
_cell.angle_beta   90.00
_cell.angle_gamma   90.00
#
_symmetry.space_group_name_H-M   'P 1'
#
loop_
_entity.id
_entity.type
_entity.pdbx_description
1 polymer ?
#
loop_
_entity_poly.entity_id
_entity_poly.type
_entity_poly.pdbx_seq_one_letter_code
_entity_poly.pdbx_strand_id
1 'polypeptide(L)'
;MKIDKKNNANFSLKAIDEIGERTVRFTISKTVEDRDGDVIHADGVDFTNYMKNPVFCSFHNTREFPLGKVTKFWVEGDEVKADVYFPTLEELSSDPNNASEKAKLCDFCYHCYKTGMLNAVSVGFIPIEWTETKTGFDITKWELLEFSAVAVPANQDAIAEAVKSFGDDFAKGFVSVKLEKGLEEKISDCEETLKECRKALDECERLLKEARKEMGCDDEEKTIDISKIKIDVLEVE
;
A
#
# COMPACT_ATOMS: atom_id res chain seq x y z
N MET A 1 -4.33 -9.73 -25.46
CA MET A 1 -3.32 -8.66 -25.34
C MET A 1 -2.29 -9.13 -24.31
N LYS A 2 -1.06 -9.49 -24.75
CA LYS A 2 -0.01 -9.95 -23.83
C LYS A 2 0.70 -8.73 -23.27
N ILE A 3 0.59 -8.50 -21.98
CA ILE A 3 1.30 -7.45 -21.25
C ILE A 3 2.74 -7.94 -21.04
N ASP A 4 3.69 -7.21 -21.59
CA ASP A 4 5.13 -7.54 -21.47
C ASP A 4 5.62 -7.10 -20.07
N LYS A 5 5.76 -8.06 -19.16
CA LYS A 5 6.03 -7.85 -17.72
C LYS A 5 7.51 -7.56 -17.37
N LYS A 6 8.40 -7.45 -18.35
CA LYS A 6 9.86 -7.41 -18.08
C LYS A 6 10.46 -6.03 -17.85
N ASN A 7 9.81 -4.95 -18.24
CA ASN A 7 10.42 -3.61 -18.19
C ASN A 7 10.08 -2.76 -16.96
N ASN A 8 9.02 -3.08 -16.20
CA ASN A 8 8.60 -2.25 -15.06
C ASN A 8 9.36 -2.52 -13.75
N ALA A 9 9.95 -3.70 -13.56
CA ALA A 9 10.61 -4.05 -12.29
C ALA A 9 11.96 -3.35 -12.08
N ASN A 10 12.67 -2.97 -13.15
CA ASN A 10 14.00 -2.33 -13.03
C ASN A 10 13.94 -0.81 -12.82
N PHE A 11 12.84 -0.16 -13.18
CA PHE A 11 12.70 1.30 -13.00
C PHE A 11 12.38 1.67 -11.55
N SER A 12 11.62 0.85 -10.86
CA SER A 12 11.14 1.09 -9.50
C SER A 12 12.22 0.95 -8.41
N LEU A 13 13.18 0.03 -8.58
CA LEU A 13 14.26 -0.16 -7.60
C LEU A 13 15.24 1.03 -7.56
N LYS A 14 15.51 1.68 -8.70
CA LYS A 14 16.36 2.89 -8.74
C LYS A 14 15.70 4.12 -8.12
N ALA A 15 14.38 4.26 -8.22
CA ALA A 15 13.67 5.39 -7.63
C ALA A 15 13.66 5.34 -6.10
N ILE A 16 13.68 4.16 -5.50
CA ILE A 16 13.69 3.97 -4.03
C ILE A 16 15.04 4.36 -3.43
N ASP A 17 16.15 4.08 -4.09
CA ASP A 17 17.51 4.41 -3.59
C ASP A 17 17.83 5.91 -3.66
N GLU A 18 17.08 6.69 -4.45
CA GLU A 18 17.26 8.14 -4.61
C GLU A 18 16.37 8.99 -3.70
N ILE A 19 15.39 8.37 -3.03
CA ILE A 19 14.42 9.06 -2.18
C ILE A 19 14.88 8.93 -0.72
N GLY A 20 14.96 10.04 0.01
CA GLY A 20 15.32 10.05 1.43
C GLY A 20 14.34 9.28 2.31
N GLU A 21 14.77 8.90 3.50
CA GLU A 21 13.88 8.33 4.51
C GLU A 21 12.64 9.21 4.71
N ARG A 22 11.48 8.61 5.00
CA ARG A 22 10.22 9.31 5.23
C ARG A 22 9.75 10.17 4.03
N THR A 23 10.27 9.89 2.83
CA THR A 23 9.89 10.61 1.61
C THR A 23 9.15 9.67 0.66
N VAL A 24 8.10 10.18 0.05
CA VAL A 24 7.33 9.47 -0.98
C VAL A 24 7.38 10.28 -2.27
N ARG A 25 7.68 9.64 -3.38
CA ARG A 25 7.61 10.22 -4.71
C ARG A 25 6.23 9.99 -5.32
N PHE A 26 5.68 11.04 -5.91
CA PHE A 26 4.38 11.02 -6.56
C PHE A 26 4.48 11.51 -8.00
N THR A 27 3.74 10.87 -8.91
CA THR A 27 3.15 11.56 -10.05
C THR A 27 1.91 12.27 -9.53
N ILE A 28 1.86 13.60 -9.56
CA ILE A 28 0.73 14.38 -9.02
C ILE A 28 -0.29 14.78 -10.07
N SER A 29 0.12 14.80 -11.34
CA SER A 29 -0.73 14.99 -12.52
C SER A 29 -0.06 14.41 -13.73
N LYS A 30 -0.84 13.90 -14.68
CA LYS A 30 -0.39 13.42 -15.98
C LYS A 30 -1.29 13.96 -17.07
N THR A 31 -0.71 14.25 -18.24
CA THR A 31 -1.46 14.74 -19.42
C THR A 31 -2.29 13.60 -20.03
N VAL A 32 -3.41 13.27 -19.37
CA VAL A 32 -4.42 12.29 -19.81
C VAL A 32 -5.80 12.83 -19.44
N GLU A 33 -6.85 12.39 -20.14
CA GLU A 33 -8.23 12.72 -19.76
C GLU A 33 -8.54 12.12 -18.38
N ASP A 34 -8.97 12.98 -17.47
CA ASP A 34 -9.32 12.60 -16.10
C ASP A 34 -10.80 12.21 -15.96
N ARG A 35 -11.26 11.99 -14.72
CA ARG A 35 -12.67 11.58 -14.45
C ARG A 35 -13.69 12.69 -14.69
N ASP A 36 -13.25 13.93 -14.71
CA ASP A 36 -14.10 15.09 -14.96
C ASP A 36 -14.15 15.43 -16.47
N GLY A 37 -13.37 14.69 -17.28
CA GLY A 37 -13.25 14.88 -18.73
C GLY A 37 -12.21 15.94 -19.10
N ASP A 38 -11.40 16.38 -18.13
CA ASP A 38 -10.38 17.40 -18.33
C ASP A 38 -9.04 16.77 -18.73
N VAL A 39 -8.29 17.48 -19.58
CA VAL A 39 -6.90 17.17 -19.88
C VAL A 39 -6.03 18.32 -19.36
N ILE A 40 -5.21 18.01 -18.35
CA ILE A 40 -4.33 19.00 -17.71
C ILE A 40 -2.90 18.76 -18.21
N HIS A 41 -2.38 19.71 -19.00
CA HIS A 41 -1.05 19.59 -19.57
C HIS A 41 0.05 19.76 -18.53
N ALA A 42 0.93 18.76 -18.40
CA ALA A 42 2.00 18.76 -17.41
C ALA A 42 3.01 19.90 -17.62
N ASP A 43 3.33 20.22 -18.87
CA ASP A 43 4.26 21.30 -19.25
C ASP A 43 3.68 22.71 -19.04
N GLY A 44 2.36 22.82 -18.80
CA GLY A 44 1.68 24.07 -18.52
C GLY A 44 1.62 24.47 -17.04
N VAL A 45 2.22 23.71 -16.13
CA VAL A 45 2.16 23.99 -14.70
C VAL A 45 2.98 25.22 -14.32
N ASP A 46 2.36 26.16 -13.59
CA ASP A 46 3.05 27.19 -12.83
C ASP A 46 2.95 26.87 -11.32
N PHE A 47 4.08 26.55 -10.73
CA PHE A 47 4.20 26.29 -9.28
C PHE A 47 4.98 27.38 -8.53
N THR A 48 5.21 28.54 -9.15
CA THR A 48 6.01 29.65 -8.60
C THR A 48 5.48 30.12 -7.25
N ASN A 49 4.16 30.28 -7.13
CA ASN A 49 3.53 30.69 -5.86
C ASN A 49 3.48 29.55 -4.86
N TYR A 50 3.20 28.34 -5.33
CA TYR A 50 3.16 27.14 -4.48
C TYR A 50 4.50 26.89 -3.78
N MET A 51 5.63 27.07 -4.46
CA MET A 51 6.98 26.85 -3.92
C MET A 51 7.36 27.80 -2.78
N LYS A 52 6.62 28.89 -2.56
CA LYS A 52 6.81 29.76 -1.38
C LYS A 52 6.35 29.11 -0.08
N ASN A 53 5.40 28.17 -0.16
CA ASN A 53 4.91 27.37 0.96
C ASN A 53 4.49 25.96 0.44
N PRO A 54 5.47 25.11 0.11
CA PRO A 54 5.22 23.85 -0.58
C PRO A 54 4.73 22.76 0.39
N VAL A 55 3.45 22.75 0.67
CA VAL A 55 2.80 21.87 1.64
C VAL A 55 1.99 20.77 0.94
N PHE A 56 1.95 19.62 1.57
CA PHE A 56 1.11 18.48 1.19
C PHE A 56 -0.11 18.43 2.10
N CYS A 57 -1.31 18.46 1.53
CA CYS A 57 -2.55 18.59 2.25
C CYS A 57 -3.32 17.27 2.40
N SER A 58 -4.53 17.33 2.98
CA SER A 58 -5.48 16.24 3.13
C SER A 58 -6.80 16.60 2.50
N PHE A 59 -7.27 15.82 1.52
CA PHE A 59 -8.61 15.96 0.91
C PHE A 59 -8.96 17.40 0.48
N HIS A 60 -7.99 18.13 -0.13
CA HIS A 60 -8.14 19.52 -0.55
C HIS A 60 -8.52 20.48 0.58
N ASN A 61 -8.28 20.08 1.85
CA ASN A 61 -8.59 20.92 3.00
C ASN A 61 -7.41 21.85 3.34
N THR A 62 -7.34 22.97 2.65
CA THR A 62 -6.30 24.00 2.83
C THR A 62 -6.42 24.79 4.16
N ARG A 63 -7.46 24.52 4.97
CA ARG A 63 -7.67 25.16 6.29
C ARG A 63 -7.08 24.33 7.43
N GLU A 64 -6.64 23.12 7.15
CA GLU A 64 -6.00 22.26 8.13
C GLU A 64 -4.47 22.34 8.04
N PHE A 65 -3.79 21.90 9.10
CA PHE A 65 -2.34 21.75 9.06
C PHE A 65 -1.94 20.71 8.02
N PRO A 66 -0.84 20.95 7.27
CA PRO A 66 -0.36 20.03 6.25
C PRO A 66 0.08 18.69 6.84
N LEU A 67 0.04 17.66 6.00
CA LEU A 67 0.51 16.31 6.35
C LEU A 67 2.00 16.11 6.07
N GLY A 68 2.57 16.90 5.19
CA GLY A 68 3.97 16.80 4.79
C GLY A 68 4.45 18.05 4.07
N LYS A 69 5.71 18.03 3.67
CA LYS A 69 6.37 19.12 2.95
C LYS A 69 6.95 18.60 1.64
N VAL A 70 6.71 19.31 0.55
CA VAL A 70 7.34 19.03 -0.74
C VAL A 70 8.80 19.48 -0.70
N THR A 71 9.70 18.55 -0.99
CA THR A 71 11.15 18.79 -1.01
C THR A 71 11.69 18.94 -2.42
N LYS A 72 11.01 18.36 -3.40
CA LYS A 72 11.36 18.47 -4.82
C LYS A 72 10.10 18.48 -5.67
N PHE A 73 10.14 19.26 -6.76
CA PHE A 73 9.06 19.38 -7.74
C PHE A 73 9.63 19.53 -9.14
N TRP A 74 9.12 18.78 -10.11
CA TRP A 74 9.60 18.86 -11.51
C TRP A 74 8.57 18.32 -12.50
N VAL A 75 8.78 18.61 -13.77
CA VAL A 75 8.05 18.03 -14.90
C VAL A 75 8.96 17.02 -15.59
N GLU A 76 8.45 15.85 -15.90
CA GLU A 76 9.16 14.79 -16.61
C GLU A 76 8.24 14.20 -17.70
N GLY A 77 8.52 14.56 -18.96
CA GLY A 77 7.65 14.16 -20.05
C GLY A 77 6.25 14.73 -19.93
N ASP A 78 5.25 13.87 -19.84
CA ASP A 78 3.84 14.20 -19.67
C ASP A 78 3.37 14.14 -18.22
N GLU A 79 4.30 14.07 -17.25
CA GLU A 79 4.03 13.92 -15.83
C GLU A 79 4.57 15.10 -15.01
N VAL A 80 3.79 15.54 -14.04
CA VAL A 80 4.23 16.44 -12.98
C VAL A 80 4.53 15.62 -11.74
N LYS A 81 5.75 15.74 -11.22
CA LYS A 81 6.25 14.91 -10.12
C LYS A 81 6.63 15.72 -8.90
N ALA A 82 6.49 15.12 -7.73
CA ALA A 82 6.89 15.72 -6.47
C ALA A 82 7.42 14.66 -5.49
N ASP A 83 8.45 15.04 -4.70
CA ASP A 83 8.90 14.31 -3.54
C ASP A 83 8.34 14.99 -2.27
N VAL A 84 7.64 14.23 -1.44
CA VAL A 84 7.02 14.70 -0.20
C VAL A 84 7.70 14.05 0.99
N TYR A 85 8.24 14.87 1.87
CA TYR A 85 8.75 14.45 3.16
C TYR A 85 7.64 14.49 4.22
N PHE A 86 7.51 13.40 4.97
CA PHE A 86 6.58 13.26 6.08
C PHE A 86 7.35 13.28 7.40
N PRO A 87 7.15 14.30 8.25
CA PRO A 87 7.88 14.38 9.51
C PRO A 87 7.51 13.25 10.47
N THR A 88 8.46 12.86 11.32
CA THR A 88 8.24 11.86 12.37
C THR A 88 7.49 12.45 13.56
N LEU A 89 7.00 11.58 14.47
CA LEU A 89 6.39 12.05 15.72
C LEU A 89 7.39 12.82 16.59
N GLU A 90 8.66 12.41 16.58
CA GLU A 90 9.75 13.07 17.32
C GLU A 90 10.05 14.46 16.80
N GLU A 91 9.90 14.70 15.50
CA GLU A 91 10.07 16.02 14.89
C GLU A 91 8.88 16.95 15.15
N LEU A 92 7.68 16.38 15.33
CA LEU A 92 6.43 17.13 15.52
C LEU A 92 6.04 17.31 16.99
N SER A 93 6.67 16.57 17.90
CA SER A 93 6.33 16.59 19.34
C SER A 93 7.57 16.37 20.21
N SER A 94 7.68 17.15 21.28
CA SER A 94 8.71 16.93 22.30
C SER A 94 8.46 15.66 23.15
N ASP A 95 7.25 15.15 23.14
CA ASP A 95 6.85 13.87 23.76
C ASP A 95 6.05 13.05 22.74
N PRO A 96 6.69 12.12 22.02
CA PRO A 96 6.03 11.30 21.02
C PRO A 96 4.88 10.44 21.56
N ASN A 97 4.97 10.03 22.83
CA ASN A 97 3.90 9.21 23.46
C ASN A 97 2.64 10.03 23.74
N ASN A 98 2.79 11.35 23.81
CA ASN A 98 1.68 12.30 24.03
C ASN A 98 1.55 13.30 22.88
N ALA A 99 1.91 12.85 21.66
CA ALA A 99 1.81 13.65 20.45
C ALA A 99 0.35 14.06 20.15
N SER A 100 0.18 15.24 19.55
CA SER A 100 -1.15 15.73 19.13
C SER A 100 -1.74 14.81 18.05
N GLU A 101 -3.08 14.82 17.93
CA GLU A 101 -3.77 14.05 16.88
C GLU A 101 -3.31 14.44 15.47
N LYS A 102 -2.92 15.70 15.26
CA LYS A 102 -2.37 16.17 13.98
C LYS A 102 -1.01 15.56 13.68
N ALA A 103 -0.11 15.48 14.67
CA ALA A 103 1.19 14.81 14.51
C ALA A 103 1.02 13.32 14.19
N LYS A 104 0.11 12.65 14.91
CA LYS A 104 -0.26 11.25 14.64
C LYS A 104 -0.83 11.07 13.24
N LEU A 105 -1.64 12.01 12.75
CA LEU A 105 -2.22 11.96 11.41
C LEU A 105 -1.14 12.07 10.31
N CYS A 106 -0.12 12.93 10.49
CA CYS A 106 1.02 13.03 9.57
C CYS A 106 1.77 11.70 9.48
N ASP A 107 2.09 11.10 10.63
CA ASP A 107 2.77 9.82 10.70
C ASP A 107 1.93 8.68 10.12
N PHE A 108 0.64 8.64 10.45
CA PHE A 108 -0.32 7.68 9.90
C PHE A 108 -0.44 7.79 8.37
N CYS A 109 -0.49 9.01 7.83
CA CYS A 109 -0.55 9.23 6.39
C CYS A 109 0.68 8.65 5.66
N TYR A 110 1.90 8.85 6.20
CA TYR A 110 3.10 8.21 5.68
C TYR A 110 2.99 6.69 5.66
N HIS A 111 2.53 6.10 6.76
CA HIS A 111 2.36 4.65 6.85
C HIS A 111 1.29 4.11 5.89
N CYS A 112 0.23 4.89 5.61
CA CYS A 112 -0.75 4.52 4.59
C CYS A 112 -0.11 4.40 3.20
N TYR A 113 0.74 5.36 2.81
CA TYR A 113 1.48 5.27 1.54
C TYR A 113 2.51 4.15 1.56
N LYS A 114 3.25 4.00 2.65
CA LYS A 114 4.27 2.95 2.80
C LYS A 114 3.68 1.55 2.68
N THR A 115 2.47 1.34 3.19
CA THR A 115 1.79 0.03 3.16
C THR A 115 0.89 -0.17 1.94
N GLY A 116 0.75 0.85 1.08
CA GLY A 116 -0.16 0.80 -0.07
C GLY A 116 -1.65 0.89 0.29
N MET A 117 -2.00 1.20 1.55
CA MET A 117 -3.39 1.45 1.96
C MET A 117 -3.94 2.72 1.30
N LEU A 118 -3.09 3.72 1.10
CA LEU A 118 -3.34 4.92 0.32
C LEU A 118 -2.29 5.01 -0.78
N ASN A 119 -2.71 5.35 -2.00
CA ASN A 119 -1.81 5.42 -3.16
C ASN A 119 -2.02 6.69 -3.98
N ALA A 120 -3.16 7.34 -3.86
CA ALA A 120 -3.59 8.41 -4.73
C ALA A 120 -3.35 9.79 -4.14
N VAL A 121 -3.11 10.74 -5.04
CA VAL A 121 -3.07 12.18 -4.77
C VAL A 121 -3.93 12.91 -5.79
N SER A 122 -4.30 14.15 -5.49
CA SER A 122 -5.05 15.02 -6.42
C SER A 122 -4.58 16.45 -6.27
N VAL A 123 -4.50 17.17 -7.38
CA VAL A 123 -4.09 18.58 -7.41
C VAL A 123 -5.28 19.52 -7.26
N GLY A 124 -5.10 20.60 -6.50
CA GLY A 124 -5.96 21.77 -6.54
C GLY A 124 -5.25 22.88 -7.32
N PHE A 125 -5.89 23.42 -8.36
CA PHE A 125 -5.27 24.37 -9.28
C PHE A 125 -6.23 25.43 -9.77
N ILE A 126 -5.69 26.49 -10.39
CA ILE A 126 -6.44 27.50 -11.13
C ILE A 126 -6.07 27.38 -12.61
N PRO A 127 -7.02 27.12 -13.53
CA PRO A 127 -6.75 27.17 -14.96
C PRO A 127 -6.45 28.61 -15.40
N ILE A 128 -5.39 28.77 -16.21
CA ILE A 128 -4.98 30.09 -16.75
C ILE A 128 -5.30 30.16 -18.24
N GLU A 129 -4.97 29.12 -19.01
CA GLU A 129 -5.30 28.98 -20.41
C GLU A 129 -5.96 27.63 -20.65
N TRP A 130 -7.15 27.62 -21.25
CA TRP A 130 -7.91 26.41 -21.53
C TRP A 130 -8.82 26.58 -22.75
N THR A 131 -9.26 25.45 -23.30
CA THR A 131 -10.29 25.38 -24.33
C THR A 131 -11.34 24.35 -23.94
N GLU A 132 -12.60 24.61 -24.24
CA GLU A 132 -13.68 23.66 -24.02
C GLU A 132 -13.59 22.50 -25.01
N THR A 133 -13.79 21.29 -24.54
CA THR A 133 -13.85 20.05 -25.33
C THR A 133 -15.27 19.51 -25.34
N LYS A 134 -15.49 18.28 -25.79
CA LYS A 134 -16.81 17.63 -25.74
C LYS A 134 -17.12 17.08 -24.36
N THR A 135 -16.12 16.75 -23.56
CA THR A 135 -16.22 16.03 -22.29
C THR A 135 -15.83 16.89 -21.09
N GLY A 136 -15.03 17.94 -21.29
CA GLY A 136 -14.51 18.80 -20.23
C GLY A 136 -13.67 19.93 -20.85
N PHE A 137 -12.49 20.16 -20.31
CA PHE A 137 -11.57 21.22 -20.71
C PHE A 137 -10.19 20.66 -21.07
N ASP A 138 -9.57 21.26 -22.09
CA ASP A 138 -8.16 21.08 -22.42
C ASP A 138 -7.37 22.26 -21.83
N ILE A 139 -6.67 22.03 -20.71
CA ILE A 139 -6.06 23.04 -19.86
C ILE A 139 -4.56 23.08 -20.14
N THR A 140 -4.14 24.06 -20.93
CA THR A 140 -2.76 24.21 -21.41
C THR A 140 -1.87 25.01 -20.48
N LYS A 141 -2.43 25.86 -19.61
CA LYS A 141 -1.71 26.53 -18.51
C LYS A 141 -2.53 26.57 -17.24
N TRP A 142 -1.89 26.33 -16.11
CA TRP A 142 -2.53 26.27 -14.82
C TRP A 142 -1.55 26.59 -13.68
N GLU A 143 -2.07 27.23 -12.62
CA GLU A 143 -1.33 27.49 -11.39
C GLU A 143 -1.66 26.41 -10.35
N LEU A 144 -0.62 25.72 -9.85
CA LEU A 144 -0.77 24.78 -8.74
C LEU A 144 -1.02 25.56 -7.43
N LEU A 145 -2.14 25.29 -6.78
CA LEU A 145 -2.46 25.83 -5.45
C LEU A 145 -2.01 24.91 -4.33
N GLU A 146 -2.31 23.62 -4.47
CA GLU A 146 -1.96 22.57 -3.51
C GLU A 146 -2.07 21.21 -4.16
N PHE A 147 -1.57 20.17 -3.53
CA PHE A 147 -1.99 18.81 -3.80
C PHE A 147 -2.14 18.03 -2.50
N SER A 148 -3.00 17.03 -2.54
CA SER A 148 -3.52 16.38 -1.35
C SER A 148 -3.51 14.86 -1.45
N ALA A 149 -3.39 14.22 -0.29
CA ALA A 149 -3.78 12.83 -0.10
C ALA A 149 -5.29 12.69 -0.31
N VAL A 150 -5.72 11.80 -1.21
CA VAL A 150 -7.13 11.52 -1.50
C VAL A 150 -7.37 10.04 -1.66
N ALA A 151 -8.58 9.57 -1.31
CA ALA A 151 -8.95 8.18 -1.53
C ALA A 151 -9.23 7.89 -3.03
N VAL A 152 -9.77 8.86 -3.75
CA VAL A 152 -10.11 8.76 -5.18
C VAL A 152 -9.65 10.04 -5.88
N PRO A 153 -8.66 9.97 -6.79
CA PRO A 153 -8.15 11.13 -7.51
C PRO A 153 -9.04 11.45 -8.73
N ALA A 154 -9.07 12.72 -9.18
CA ALA A 154 -9.61 13.07 -10.49
C ALA A 154 -8.75 12.44 -11.59
N ASN A 155 -7.46 12.74 -11.63
CA ASN A 155 -6.50 12.10 -12.52
C ASN A 155 -6.12 10.71 -12.02
N GLN A 156 -6.47 9.67 -12.78
CA GLN A 156 -6.30 8.26 -12.37
C GLN A 156 -4.84 7.83 -12.24
N ASP A 157 -3.93 8.56 -12.92
CA ASP A 157 -2.49 8.32 -12.91
C ASP A 157 -1.76 9.16 -11.85
N ALA A 158 -2.48 9.99 -11.08
CA ALA A 158 -1.92 10.75 -9.96
C ALA A 158 -1.74 9.84 -8.72
N ILE A 159 -0.62 9.11 -8.70
CA ILE A 159 -0.35 8.08 -7.69
C ILE A 159 1.10 8.10 -7.21
N ALA A 160 1.33 7.49 -6.05
CA ALA A 160 2.66 7.29 -5.48
C ALA A 160 3.47 6.29 -6.31
N GLU A 161 4.62 6.72 -6.84
CA GLU A 161 5.49 5.87 -7.67
C GLU A 161 6.17 4.76 -6.86
N ALA A 162 6.58 5.07 -5.64
CA ALA A 162 7.17 4.08 -4.75
C ALA A 162 6.18 2.94 -4.43
N VAL A 163 4.89 3.22 -4.36
CA VAL A 163 3.83 2.22 -4.14
C VAL A 163 3.54 1.42 -5.41
N LYS A 164 3.74 1.97 -6.62
CA LYS A 164 3.68 1.17 -7.86
C LYS A 164 4.70 0.02 -7.83
N SER A 165 5.87 0.22 -7.23
CA SER A 165 6.86 -0.83 -7.04
C SER A 165 6.53 -1.75 -5.87
N PHE A 166 5.95 -1.24 -4.80
CA PHE A 166 5.47 -2.04 -3.67
C PHE A 166 4.18 -2.81 -4.00
N GLY A 167 3.30 -2.27 -4.85
CA GLY A 167 2.09 -2.98 -5.30
C GLY A 167 2.41 -4.26 -6.06
N ASP A 168 3.41 -4.25 -6.94
CA ASP A 168 3.91 -5.45 -7.62
C ASP A 168 4.71 -6.35 -6.68
N ASP A 169 5.44 -5.81 -5.70
CA ASP A 169 6.17 -6.57 -4.69
C ASP A 169 5.29 -6.93 -3.48
N PHE A 170 4.26 -6.14 -3.17
CA PHE A 170 3.24 -6.51 -2.18
C PHE A 170 2.34 -7.63 -2.71
N ALA A 171 1.92 -7.57 -3.96
CA ALA A 171 1.25 -8.71 -4.61
C ALA A 171 2.18 -9.92 -4.76
N LYS A 172 3.50 -9.71 -4.93
CA LYS A 172 4.53 -10.75 -4.89
C LYS A 172 4.96 -11.09 -3.47
N GLY A 173 4.93 -10.18 -2.52
CA GLY A 173 5.32 -10.37 -1.13
C GLY A 173 4.28 -11.13 -0.31
N PHE A 174 3.00 -11.15 -0.70
CA PHE A 174 2.05 -12.15 -0.24
C PHE A 174 2.30 -13.53 -0.87
N VAL A 175 3.12 -13.60 -1.95
CA VAL A 175 3.45 -14.82 -2.67
C VAL A 175 4.96 -15.13 -2.61
N SER A 176 5.80 -14.15 -2.23
CA SER A 176 7.24 -14.34 -2.06
C SER A 176 7.76 -13.63 -0.81
N VAL A 177 7.34 -14.10 0.37
CA VAL A 177 8.36 -14.27 1.40
C VAL A 177 9.42 -15.10 0.69
N LYS A 178 10.60 -14.56 0.37
CA LYS A 178 11.78 -15.37 0.17
C LYS A 178 11.98 -16.09 1.50
N LEU A 179 11.32 -17.20 1.65
CA LEU A 179 11.61 -18.15 2.68
C LEU A 179 13.10 -18.43 2.52
N GLU A 180 13.92 -18.06 3.51
CA GLU A 180 15.28 -18.54 3.58
C GLU A 180 15.20 -20.04 3.29
N LYS A 181 16.12 -20.58 2.47
CA LYS A 181 16.08 -21.99 2.04
C LYS A 181 15.79 -22.96 3.19
N GLY A 182 16.21 -22.63 4.41
CA GLY A 182 15.91 -23.38 5.61
C GLY A 182 14.46 -23.35 6.12
N LEU A 183 13.65 -22.37 5.70
CA LEU A 183 12.23 -22.30 6.07
C LEU A 183 11.36 -23.10 5.11
N GLU A 184 11.71 -23.17 3.83
CA GLU A 184 11.05 -24.03 2.84
C GLU A 184 11.22 -25.51 3.18
N GLU A 185 12.44 -25.92 3.58
CA GLU A 185 12.69 -27.29 4.09
C GLU A 185 11.85 -27.56 5.35
N LYS A 186 11.82 -26.65 6.32
CA LYS A 186 11.02 -26.82 7.56
C LYS A 186 9.51 -26.88 7.29
N ILE A 187 9.00 -26.12 6.33
CA ILE A 187 7.58 -26.20 5.94
C ILE A 187 7.29 -27.53 5.28
N SER A 188 8.17 -28.00 4.37
CA SER A 188 8.04 -29.32 3.74
C SER A 188 8.04 -30.44 4.78
N ASP A 189 8.94 -30.38 5.77
CA ASP A 189 9.02 -31.36 6.85
C ASP A 189 7.75 -31.34 7.73
N CYS A 190 7.21 -30.14 8.02
CA CYS A 190 5.95 -30.00 8.75
C CYS A 190 4.75 -30.55 7.97
N GLU A 191 4.70 -30.33 6.65
CA GLU A 191 3.64 -30.88 5.80
C GLU A 191 3.70 -32.41 5.73
N GLU A 192 4.90 -33.00 5.67
CA GLU A 192 5.09 -34.45 5.69
C GLU A 192 4.69 -35.04 7.06
N THR A 193 5.09 -34.39 8.15
CA THR A 193 4.68 -34.78 9.52
C THR A 193 3.16 -34.71 9.72
N LEU A 194 2.51 -33.65 9.21
CA LEU A 194 1.05 -33.52 9.24
C LEU A 194 0.34 -34.63 8.44
N LYS A 195 0.92 -35.05 7.34
CA LYS A 195 0.40 -36.16 6.52
C LYS A 195 0.52 -37.51 7.21
N GLU A 196 1.60 -37.72 7.95
CA GLU A 196 1.79 -38.92 8.79
C GLU A 196 0.83 -38.92 9.98
N CYS A 197 0.65 -37.79 10.67
CA CYS A 197 -0.32 -37.66 11.76
C CYS A 197 -1.76 -37.93 11.30
N ARG A 198 -2.14 -37.46 10.12
CA ARG A 198 -3.47 -37.76 9.55
C ARG A 198 -3.65 -39.26 9.31
N LYS A 199 -2.64 -39.93 8.72
CA LYS A 199 -2.71 -41.39 8.51
C LYS A 199 -2.84 -42.16 9.82
N ALA A 200 -2.11 -41.74 10.87
CA ALA A 200 -2.21 -42.34 12.19
C ALA A 200 -3.57 -42.11 12.81
N LEU A 201 -4.18 -40.95 12.63
CA LEU A 201 -5.53 -40.65 13.12
C LEU A 201 -6.58 -41.52 12.42
N ASP A 202 -6.53 -41.66 11.11
CA ASP A 202 -7.43 -42.50 10.33
C ASP A 202 -7.32 -43.99 10.78
N GLU A 203 -6.12 -44.45 11.08
CA GLU A 203 -5.90 -45.82 11.60
C GLU A 203 -6.45 -45.98 13.02
N CYS A 204 -6.29 -44.99 13.91
CA CYS A 204 -6.88 -44.97 15.23
C CYS A 204 -8.41 -44.99 15.18
N GLU A 205 -9.01 -44.22 14.26
CA GLU A 205 -10.45 -44.25 14.05
C GLU A 205 -10.95 -45.62 13.56
N ARG A 206 -10.20 -46.27 12.68
CA ARG A 206 -10.49 -47.61 12.18
C ARG A 206 -10.48 -48.61 13.29
N LEU A 207 -9.41 -48.62 14.13
CA LEU A 207 -9.25 -49.53 15.26
C LEU A 207 -10.34 -49.29 16.32
N LEU A 208 -10.71 -48.04 16.57
CA LEU A 208 -11.82 -47.70 17.48
C LEU A 208 -13.16 -48.23 16.99
N LYS A 209 -13.42 -48.17 15.68
CA LYS A 209 -14.65 -48.76 15.10
C LYS A 209 -14.66 -50.28 15.22
N GLU A 210 -13.52 -50.93 14.98
CA GLU A 210 -13.40 -52.41 15.16
C GLU A 210 -13.61 -52.83 16.62
N ALA A 211 -12.95 -52.12 17.56
CA ALA A 211 -13.10 -52.39 19.00
C ALA A 211 -14.55 -52.18 19.49
N ARG A 212 -15.25 -51.15 19.02
CA ARG A 212 -16.67 -50.93 19.33
C ARG A 212 -17.54 -52.05 18.82
N LYS A 213 -17.29 -52.54 17.61
CA LYS A 213 -18.00 -53.64 17.01
C LYS A 213 -17.81 -54.96 17.79
N GLU A 214 -16.59 -55.23 18.28
CA GLU A 214 -16.27 -56.40 19.09
C GLU A 214 -16.92 -56.34 20.51
N MET A 215 -17.05 -55.12 21.06
CA MET A 215 -17.67 -54.91 22.38
C MET A 215 -19.20 -54.80 22.34
N GLY A 216 -19.82 -54.85 21.17
CA GLY A 216 -21.28 -54.78 21.03
C GLY A 216 -21.88 -53.43 21.44
N CYS A 217 -21.10 -52.33 21.38
CA CYS A 217 -21.52 -50.99 21.71
C CYS A 217 -21.89 -50.21 20.45
N ASP A 218 -23.15 -50.28 20.00
CA ASP A 218 -23.68 -49.58 18.83
C ASP A 218 -24.25 -48.17 19.14
N ASP A 219 -23.88 -47.57 20.29
CA ASP A 219 -24.37 -46.21 20.60
C ASP A 219 -23.52 -45.13 19.96
N GLU A 220 -24.10 -44.46 18.98
CA GLU A 220 -23.54 -43.30 18.20
C GLU A 220 -23.40 -42.00 19.04
N GLU A 221 -23.61 -41.98 20.33
CA GLU A 221 -23.64 -40.76 21.14
C GLU A 221 -22.46 -40.62 22.11
N LYS A 222 -21.23 -40.51 21.61
CA LYS A 222 -20.15 -39.74 22.28
C LYS A 222 -19.07 -39.37 21.27
N THR A 223 -19.34 -38.35 20.50
CA THR A 223 -18.27 -37.63 19.75
C THR A 223 -17.31 -37.00 20.76
N ILE A 224 -16.05 -37.38 20.70
CA ILE A 224 -14.99 -36.68 21.46
C ILE A 224 -14.85 -35.31 20.80
N ASP A 225 -15.20 -34.25 21.52
CA ASP A 225 -15.05 -32.88 21.08
C ASP A 225 -13.55 -32.53 21.05
N ILE A 226 -12.95 -32.66 19.86
CA ILE A 226 -11.52 -32.40 19.63
C ILE A 226 -11.15 -30.92 19.90
N SER A 227 -12.14 -30.01 19.94
CA SER A 227 -11.91 -28.58 20.23
C SER A 227 -11.47 -28.34 21.68
N LYS A 228 -11.61 -29.33 22.55
CA LYS A 228 -11.23 -29.27 23.98
C LYS A 228 -9.86 -29.86 24.32
N ILE A 229 -9.14 -30.39 23.34
CA ILE A 229 -7.78 -30.87 23.54
C ILE A 229 -6.84 -29.65 23.51
N LYS A 230 -6.38 -29.23 24.69
CA LYS A 230 -5.29 -28.27 24.83
C LYS A 230 -3.99 -28.98 24.42
N ILE A 231 -3.39 -28.52 23.30
CA ILE A 231 -2.00 -28.88 22.99
C ILE A 231 -1.14 -27.84 23.72
N ASP A 232 -0.50 -28.24 24.80
CA ASP A 232 0.54 -27.43 25.41
C ASP A 232 1.75 -27.40 24.46
N VAL A 233 1.97 -26.23 23.85
CA VAL A 233 3.17 -25.99 23.04
C VAL A 233 4.33 -25.90 24.04
N LEU A 234 5.20 -26.90 24.02
CA LEU A 234 6.47 -26.84 24.74
C LEU A 234 7.28 -25.68 24.18
N GLU A 235 7.53 -24.68 25.01
CA GLU A 235 8.53 -23.65 24.74
C GLU A 235 9.90 -24.36 24.61
N VAL A 236 10.50 -24.28 23.44
CA VAL A 236 11.88 -24.70 23.22
C VAL A 236 12.74 -23.50 23.50
N GLU A 237 13.55 -23.59 24.57
CA GLU A 237 14.63 -22.63 24.92
C GLU A 237 15.71 -22.51 23.81
#